data_2499c7b190e686a2d07581eead02897e
#
_entry.id   2499c7b190e686a2d07581eead02897e
#
_cell.length_a   1.000
_cell.length_b   1.000
_cell.length_c   1.000
_cell.angle_alpha   90.00
_cell.angle_beta   90.00
_cell.angle_gamma   90.00
#
_symmetry.space_group_name_H-M   'P 1'
#
loop_
_entity.id
_entity.type
_entity.pdbx_description
1 polymer ?
#
loop_
_entity_poly.entity_id
_entity_poly.type
_entity_poly.pdbx_seq_one_letter_code
_entity_poly.pdbx_strand_id
1 'polypeptide(L)'
;MNALKRFVLRAWARGTHVVEHEAGLLLVLYLLNFAPIAWLNIHMYKGEQLGVLAADAVFLLGGVLLYILILGFIPVRRLRRLLFAASFFVSLLLGGVEFFSIVQYSSLIGAGIVTAVLQTNPREAGEFVRMYVGWKGVVAAVLLVVAGVFTYRRLGAVRIPFLSRHRLSLAIPLVVVASLAAGGILLTRYYSFIINDSLDVPVVRVGRAATTSVENIRAFEKLKEEAVADVDIAENHSDTPYVVFILGESTTRDRMHLYGYPLENTPNLDELNVKGDLAVFRDTISPESATVAVLRKLLTFADMDSSKPWYAYNNMIDTMKAAGYRTYWLSNQESSGIWGNVAQLFAGRSDYSRFTRLRESHEDSGIYDEALFPLVDEALQSPAPKNFYLIHLMGGHGLYYMRFPYIFSKFTADDVPPPQDELSQEKRTEIAQYENALYYNDFIVTSLMGKFADKDALVVYIPDHGEALYDRGSTFSGHIEEHPTKETLEVPMIFWASPAYKAHHPEKWQALRAAVNRPYMTDDFIHTLLDLLDIRTPEYDPRKSVINPAFQPRAHRMVQGHDYDTEMK
;
A
#
# COMPACT_ATOMS: atom_id res chain seq x y z
N MET A 1 50.18 6.27 -21.99
CA MET A 1 49.14 6.87 -22.86
C MET A 1 48.69 5.96 -24.01
N ASN A 2 49.61 5.29 -24.74
CA ASN A 2 49.25 4.45 -25.90
C ASN A 2 48.48 3.14 -25.62
N ALA A 3 48.66 2.49 -24.46
CA ALA A 3 47.98 1.24 -24.12
C ALA A 3 46.49 1.48 -23.75
N LEU A 4 46.24 2.47 -22.91
CA LEU A 4 44.87 2.89 -22.51
C LEU A 4 44.05 3.37 -23.71
N LYS A 5 44.64 4.22 -24.57
CA LYS A 5 44.01 4.69 -25.81
C LYS A 5 43.62 3.51 -26.72
N ARG A 6 44.52 2.54 -26.91
CA ARG A 6 44.22 1.34 -27.69
C ARG A 6 43.15 0.46 -27.07
N PHE A 7 43.13 0.34 -25.75
CA PHE A 7 42.09 -0.42 -25.03
C PHE A 7 40.71 0.23 -25.24
N VAL A 8 40.58 1.55 -25.01
CA VAL A 8 39.35 2.31 -25.20
C VAL A 8 38.83 2.22 -26.66
N LEU A 9 39.72 2.39 -27.65
CA LEU A 9 39.33 2.30 -29.06
C LEU A 9 38.85 0.88 -29.44
N ARG A 10 39.44 -0.17 -28.85
CA ARG A 10 38.97 -1.56 -29.04
C ARG A 10 37.62 -1.80 -28.37
N ALA A 11 37.40 -1.28 -27.17
CA ALA A 11 36.13 -1.36 -26.47
C ALA A 11 35.02 -0.67 -27.29
N TRP A 12 35.33 0.51 -27.77
CA TRP A 12 34.46 1.30 -28.65
C TRP A 12 34.07 0.55 -29.92
N ALA A 13 35.08 0.01 -30.66
CA ALA A 13 34.83 -0.79 -31.85
C ALA A 13 33.97 -2.03 -31.57
N ARG A 14 34.08 -2.63 -30.41
CA ARG A 14 33.23 -3.76 -30.01
C ARG A 14 31.79 -3.32 -29.74
N GLY A 15 31.58 -2.21 -29.02
CA GLY A 15 30.24 -1.63 -28.79
C GLY A 15 29.55 -1.25 -30.10
N THR A 16 30.25 -0.56 -30.98
CA THR A 16 29.74 -0.19 -32.31
C THR A 16 29.36 -1.41 -33.14
N HIS A 17 30.15 -2.49 -33.07
CA HIS A 17 29.82 -3.75 -33.74
C HIS A 17 28.53 -4.37 -33.23
N VAL A 18 28.24 -4.28 -31.90
CA VAL A 18 26.96 -4.77 -31.34
C VAL A 18 25.80 -3.96 -31.91
N VAL A 19 25.89 -2.63 -31.92
CA VAL A 19 24.85 -1.76 -32.52
C VAL A 19 24.61 -2.09 -33.97
N GLU A 20 25.65 -2.32 -34.74
CA GLU A 20 25.58 -2.65 -36.19
C GLU A 20 24.86 -4.00 -36.43
N HIS A 21 25.11 -5.01 -35.60
CA HIS A 21 24.70 -6.39 -35.86
C HIS A 21 23.48 -6.84 -35.06
N GLU A 22 23.15 -6.16 -33.98
CA GLU A 22 22.07 -6.53 -33.05
C GLU A 22 21.04 -5.39 -32.90
N ALA A 23 20.92 -4.52 -33.91
CA ALA A 23 20.08 -3.34 -33.87
C ALA A 23 18.59 -3.64 -33.58
N GLY A 24 18.10 -4.75 -34.13
CA GLY A 24 16.72 -5.18 -33.88
C GLY A 24 16.48 -5.54 -32.40
N LEU A 25 17.46 -6.21 -31.76
CA LEU A 25 17.38 -6.53 -30.33
C LEU A 25 17.52 -5.28 -29.45
N LEU A 26 18.34 -4.31 -29.86
CA LEU A 26 18.46 -3.03 -29.18
C LEU A 26 17.15 -2.23 -29.20
N LEU A 27 16.49 -2.23 -30.35
CA LEU A 27 15.16 -1.60 -30.47
C LEU A 27 14.15 -2.28 -29.54
N VAL A 28 14.13 -3.61 -29.50
CA VAL A 28 13.23 -4.33 -28.59
C VAL A 28 13.59 -4.08 -27.13
N LEU A 29 14.87 -4.06 -26.78
CA LEU A 29 15.34 -3.72 -25.42
C LEU A 29 14.86 -2.30 -25.03
N TYR A 30 14.98 -1.34 -25.94
CA TYR A 30 14.46 0.01 -25.73
C TYR A 30 12.94 0.00 -25.53
N LEU A 31 12.19 -0.68 -26.38
CA LEU A 31 10.73 -0.73 -26.31
C LEU A 31 10.23 -1.46 -25.05
N LEU A 32 10.89 -2.53 -24.62
CA LEU A 32 10.53 -3.24 -23.37
C LEU A 32 10.61 -2.34 -22.13
N ASN A 33 11.53 -1.38 -22.14
CA ASN A 33 11.69 -0.44 -21.04
C ASN A 33 10.86 0.84 -21.21
N PHE A 34 10.50 1.21 -22.43
CA PHE A 34 9.75 2.45 -22.72
C PHE A 34 8.23 2.23 -22.82
N ALA A 35 7.79 1.10 -23.37
CA ALA A 35 6.38 0.87 -23.65
C ALA A 35 5.47 0.91 -22.40
N PRO A 36 5.83 0.35 -21.24
CA PRO A 36 5.02 0.48 -20.04
C PRO A 36 4.81 1.95 -19.63
N ILE A 37 5.89 2.73 -19.59
CA ILE A 37 5.85 4.16 -19.25
C ILE A 37 4.99 4.93 -20.24
N ALA A 38 5.18 4.67 -21.54
CA ALA A 38 4.41 5.32 -22.59
C ALA A 38 2.92 4.99 -22.51
N TRP A 39 2.60 3.72 -22.25
CA TRP A 39 1.22 3.28 -22.08
C TRP A 39 0.53 3.98 -20.92
N LEU A 40 1.16 4.01 -19.75
CA LEU A 40 0.63 4.68 -18.57
C LEU A 40 0.38 6.17 -18.85
N ASN A 41 1.39 6.88 -19.35
CA ASN A 41 1.29 8.32 -19.60
C ASN A 41 0.21 8.68 -20.65
N ILE A 42 0.04 7.88 -21.70
CA ILE A 42 -0.96 8.15 -22.73
C ILE A 42 -2.39 7.89 -22.23
N HIS A 43 -2.59 6.85 -21.41
CA HIS A 43 -3.93 6.41 -21.01
C HIS A 43 -4.42 7.06 -19.72
N MET A 44 -3.52 7.29 -18.75
CA MET A 44 -3.91 7.81 -17.44
C MET A 44 -3.87 9.34 -17.34
N TYR A 45 -2.89 9.98 -17.97
CA TYR A 45 -2.60 11.39 -17.73
C TYR A 45 -3.00 12.34 -18.88
N LYS A 46 -3.81 11.89 -19.83
CA LYS A 46 -4.45 12.71 -20.91
C LYS A 46 -3.58 13.84 -21.52
N GLY A 47 -2.30 13.56 -21.75
CA GLY A 47 -1.43 14.41 -22.57
C GLY A 47 -0.69 15.54 -21.88
N GLU A 48 -0.95 15.89 -20.64
CA GLU A 48 -0.19 16.93 -19.91
C GLU A 48 1.27 16.51 -19.63
N GLN A 49 1.56 15.22 -19.66
CA GLN A 49 2.89 14.65 -19.43
C GLN A 49 3.66 14.28 -20.70
N LEU A 50 3.26 14.76 -21.87
CA LEU A 50 4.02 14.50 -23.11
C LEU A 50 5.47 14.99 -23.03
N GLY A 51 5.72 16.06 -22.27
CA GLY A 51 7.07 16.57 -22.03
C GLY A 51 7.92 15.61 -21.20
N VAL A 52 7.34 14.99 -20.18
CA VAL A 52 7.97 13.97 -19.36
C VAL A 52 8.25 12.73 -20.19
N LEU A 53 7.26 12.25 -20.93
CA LEU A 53 7.38 11.09 -21.81
C LEU A 53 8.48 11.30 -22.87
N ALA A 54 8.60 12.50 -23.41
CA ALA A 54 9.67 12.83 -24.36
C ALA A 54 11.05 12.82 -23.68
N ALA A 55 11.14 13.29 -22.43
CA ALA A 55 12.37 13.23 -21.65
C ALA A 55 12.80 11.78 -21.38
N ASP A 56 11.87 10.92 -20.99
CA ASP A 56 12.09 9.50 -20.76
C ASP A 56 12.55 8.79 -22.03
N ALA A 57 11.88 9.04 -23.15
CA ALA A 57 12.24 8.46 -24.44
C ALA A 57 13.69 8.80 -24.82
N VAL A 58 14.05 10.07 -24.67
CA VAL A 58 15.39 10.58 -25.03
C VAL A 58 16.44 10.07 -24.06
N PHE A 59 16.16 10.10 -22.76
CA PHE A 59 17.09 9.64 -21.73
C PHE A 59 17.35 8.13 -21.83
N LEU A 60 16.30 7.34 -22.03
CA LEU A 60 16.40 5.88 -22.18
C LEU A 60 17.20 5.50 -23.43
N LEU A 61 17.02 6.24 -24.56
CA LEU A 61 17.82 6.01 -25.76
C LEU A 61 19.31 6.19 -25.47
N GLY A 62 19.68 7.27 -24.79
CA GLY A 62 21.05 7.52 -24.35
C GLY A 62 21.57 6.42 -23.43
N GLY A 63 20.74 5.99 -22.47
CA GLY A 63 21.06 4.93 -21.50
C GLY A 63 21.31 3.57 -22.17
N VAL A 64 20.46 3.14 -23.09
CA VAL A 64 20.62 1.88 -23.85
C VAL A 64 21.90 1.89 -24.69
N LEU A 65 22.18 2.99 -25.39
CA LEU A 65 23.40 3.11 -26.18
C LEU A 65 24.65 3.16 -25.29
N LEU A 66 24.61 3.88 -24.17
CA LEU A 66 25.70 3.93 -23.20
C LEU A 66 25.98 2.52 -22.62
N TYR A 67 24.95 1.78 -22.24
CA TYR A 67 25.05 0.42 -21.76
C TYR A 67 25.80 -0.49 -22.76
N ILE A 68 25.45 -0.40 -24.04
CA ILE A 68 26.15 -1.18 -25.08
C ILE A 68 27.61 -0.78 -25.22
N LEU A 69 27.95 0.49 -25.09
CA LEU A 69 29.32 0.95 -25.08
C LEU A 69 30.09 0.38 -23.88
N ILE A 70 29.46 0.36 -22.70
CA ILE A 70 30.03 -0.25 -21.48
C ILE A 70 30.27 -1.74 -21.69
N LEU A 71 29.33 -2.48 -22.28
CA LEU A 71 29.52 -3.89 -22.65
C LEU A 71 30.72 -4.08 -23.59
N GLY A 72 31.01 -3.09 -24.43
CA GLY A 72 32.17 -3.09 -25.32
C GLY A 72 33.50 -3.19 -24.56
N PHE A 73 33.60 -2.75 -23.31
CA PHE A 73 34.79 -2.90 -22.48
C PHE A 73 35.09 -4.36 -22.09
N ILE A 74 34.10 -5.24 -22.16
CA ILE A 74 34.27 -6.67 -21.86
C ILE A 74 34.94 -7.37 -23.05
N PRO A 75 36.17 -7.85 -22.94
CA PRO A 75 36.92 -8.44 -24.07
C PRO A 75 36.38 -9.82 -24.47
N VAL A 76 35.80 -10.57 -23.50
CA VAL A 76 35.34 -11.94 -23.69
C VAL A 76 33.96 -11.94 -24.38
N ARG A 77 33.91 -12.36 -25.66
CA ARG A 77 32.68 -12.36 -26.47
C ARG A 77 31.55 -13.17 -25.84
N ARG A 78 31.87 -14.33 -25.24
CA ARG A 78 30.83 -15.18 -24.58
C ARG A 78 30.18 -14.47 -23.41
N LEU A 79 31.01 -13.83 -22.54
CA LEU A 79 30.53 -13.10 -21.37
C LEU A 79 29.66 -11.89 -21.79
N ARG A 80 30.11 -11.12 -22.79
CA ARG A 80 29.35 -9.98 -23.31
C ARG A 80 28.00 -10.39 -23.87
N ARG A 81 27.95 -11.51 -24.62
CA ARG A 81 26.68 -12.06 -25.13
C ARG A 81 25.77 -12.55 -24.01
N LEU A 82 26.34 -13.20 -22.99
CA LEU A 82 25.59 -13.66 -21.82
C LEU A 82 24.97 -12.48 -21.08
N LEU A 83 25.74 -11.43 -20.81
CA LEU A 83 25.26 -10.24 -20.13
C LEU A 83 24.17 -9.50 -20.94
N PHE A 84 24.36 -9.40 -22.26
CA PHE A 84 23.34 -8.82 -23.13
C PHE A 84 22.04 -9.65 -23.14
N ALA A 85 22.14 -10.98 -23.24
CA ALA A 85 21.00 -11.87 -23.16
C ALA A 85 20.30 -11.76 -21.77
N ALA A 86 21.08 -11.75 -20.70
CA ALA A 86 20.54 -11.58 -19.35
C ALA A 86 19.77 -10.25 -19.22
N SER A 87 20.35 -9.14 -19.68
CA SER A 87 19.66 -7.84 -19.66
C SER A 87 18.38 -7.82 -20.51
N PHE A 88 18.39 -8.48 -21.67
CA PHE A 88 17.23 -8.60 -22.51
C PHE A 88 16.08 -9.36 -21.80
N PHE A 89 16.38 -10.51 -21.20
CA PHE A 89 15.37 -11.30 -20.50
C PHE A 89 14.92 -10.67 -19.19
N VAL A 90 15.80 -9.99 -18.47
CA VAL A 90 15.41 -9.19 -17.28
C VAL A 90 14.47 -8.07 -17.69
N SER A 91 14.78 -7.31 -18.75
CA SER A 91 13.86 -6.25 -19.26
C SER A 91 12.54 -6.83 -19.76
N LEU A 92 12.55 -8.01 -20.38
CA LEU A 92 11.33 -8.69 -20.82
C LEU A 92 10.42 -9.05 -19.63
N LEU A 93 11.00 -9.63 -18.58
CA LEU A 93 10.26 -9.99 -17.38
C LEU A 93 9.75 -8.75 -16.63
N LEU A 94 10.62 -7.77 -16.40
CA LEU A 94 10.23 -6.53 -15.74
C LEU A 94 9.14 -5.79 -16.54
N GLY A 95 9.31 -5.65 -17.86
CA GLY A 95 8.29 -5.02 -18.71
C GLY A 95 6.96 -5.78 -18.68
N GLY A 96 6.99 -7.11 -18.61
CA GLY A 96 5.79 -7.94 -18.45
C GLY A 96 5.09 -7.74 -17.11
N VAL A 97 5.85 -7.70 -16.01
CA VAL A 97 5.33 -7.46 -14.67
C VAL A 97 4.80 -6.02 -14.55
N GLU A 98 5.50 -5.04 -15.12
CA GLU A 98 5.00 -3.65 -15.15
C GLU A 98 3.72 -3.50 -15.97
N PHE A 99 3.64 -4.17 -17.12
CA PHE A 99 2.42 -4.15 -17.91
C PHE A 99 1.24 -4.77 -17.15
N PHE A 100 1.49 -5.85 -16.41
CA PHE A 100 0.52 -6.42 -15.49
C PHE A 100 0.11 -5.41 -14.41
N SER A 101 1.09 -4.76 -13.76
CA SER A 101 0.84 -3.74 -12.74
C SER A 101 0.00 -2.57 -13.29
N ILE A 102 0.30 -2.08 -14.48
CA ILE A 102 -0.47 -1.01 -15.12
C ILE A 102 -1.89 -1.44 -15.42
N VAL A 103 -2.07 -2.64 -15.98
CA VAL A 103 -3.41 -3.14 -16.35
C VAL A 103 -4.26 -3.40 -15.12
N GLN A 104 -3.65 -3.93 -14.06
CA GLN A 104 -4.36 -4.33 -12.84
C GLN A 104 -4.54 -3.16 -11.87
N TYR A 105 -3.51 -2.31 -11.72
CA TYR A 105 -3.44 -1.29 -10.68
C TYR A 105 -3.29 0.13 -11.20
N SER A 106 -3.24 0.32 -12.53
CA SER A 106 -3.00 1.62 -13.17
C SER A 106 -1.72 2.32 -12.68
N SER A 107 -0.74 1.54 -12.22
CA SER A 107 0.51 2.02 -11.64
C SER A 107 1.73 1.25 -12.14
N LEU A 108 2.89 1.92 -12.13
CA LEU A 108 4.20 1.29 -12.31
C LEU A 108 4.64 0.63 -10.99
N ILE A 109 5.63 -0.29 -11.05
CA ILE A 109 6.18 -0.93 -9.85
C ILE A 109 6.94 0.11 -9.01
N GLY A 110 6.43 0.41 -7.83
CA GLY A 110 7.03 1.29 -6.83
C GLY A 110 7.51 0.56 -5.57
N ALA A 111 7.86 1.32 -4.53
CA ALA A 111 8.36 0.78 -3.27
C ALA A 111 7.27 -0.01 -2.51
N GLY A 112 6.00 0.39 -2.61
CA GLY A 112 4.88 -0.31 -1.97
C GLY A 112 4.70 -1.71 -2.53
N ILE A 113 4.65 -1.85 -3.89
CA ILE A 113 4.56 -3.17 -4.53
C ILE A 113 5.75 -4.06 -4.15
N VAL A 114 6.97 -3.50 -4.17
CA VAL A 114 8.16 -4.27 -3.79
C VAL A 114 8.12 -4.66 -2.31
N THR A 115 7.68 -3.75 -1.44
CA THR A 115 7.49 -4.03 -0.01
C THR A 115 6.45 -5.12 0.21
N ALA A 116 5.29 -5.02 -0.47
CA ALA A 116 4.25 -6.03 -0.42
C ALA A 116 4.78 -7.41 -0.86
N VAL A 117 5.51 -7.48 -1.98
CA VAL A 117 6.13 -8.75 -2.45
C VAL A 117 7.13 -9.30 -1.44
N LEU A 118 7.96 -8.43 -0.83
CA LEU A 118 8.96 -8.85 0.17
C LEU A 118 8.35 -9.25 1.51
N GLN A 119 7.17 -8.75 1.85
CA GLN A 119 6.45 -9.03 3.10
C GLN A 119 5.32 -10.04 2.93
N THR A 120 4.98 -10.42 1.70
CA THR A 120 3.97 -11.42 1.37
C THR A 120 4.42 -12.81 1.81
N ASN A 121 3.52 -13.55 2.44
CA ASN A 121 3.71 -14.95 2.77
C ASN A 121 3.23 -15.87 1.61
N PRO A 122 3.60 -17.18 1.60
CA PRO A 122 3.22 -18.10 0.53
C PRO A 122 1.70 -18.23 0.31
N ARG A 123 0.89 -18.03 1.36
CA ARG A 123 -0.57 -18.06 1.26
C ARG A 123 -1.10 -16.84 0.53
N GLU A 124 -0.75 -15.63 0.97
CA GLU A 124 -1.12 -14.38 0.31
C GLU A 124 -0.64 -14.35 -1.14
N ALA A 125 0.61 -14.82 -1.40
CA ALA A 125 1.11 -14.98 -2.76
C ALA A 125 0.23 -15.92 -3.59
N GLY A 126 -0.22 -17.04 -3.00
CA GLY A 126 -1.16 -17.99 -3.63
C GLY A 126 -2.54 -17.39 -3.85
N GLU A 127 -3.06 -16.60 -2.92
CA GLU A 127 -4.31 -15.87 -3.04
C GLU A 127 -4.21 -14.80 -4.13
N PHE A 128 -3.14 -14.01 -4.12
CA PHE A 128 -2.84 -13.02 -5.17
C PHE A 128 -2.80 -13.64 -6.57
N VAL A 129 -2.07 -14.76 -6.74
CA VAL A 129 -2.00 -15.46 -8.03
C VAL A 129 -3.38 -15.95 -8.48
N ARG A 130 -4.20 -16.46 -7.57
CA ARG A 130 -5.57 -16.91 -7.90
C ARG A 130 -6.49 -15.75 -8.26
N MET A 131 -6.43 -14.64 -7.52
CA MET A 131 -7.30 -13.48 -7.71
C MET A 131 -6.91 -12.69 -8.96
N TYR A 132 -5.66 -12.32 -9.11
CA TYR A 132 -5.22 -11.35 -10.11
C TYR A 132 -4.55 -11.96 -11.35
N VAL A 133 -3.83 -13.09 -11.21
CA VAL A 133 -3.10 -13.71 -12.31
C VAL A 133 -3.93 -14.80 -12.99
N GLY A 134 -4.49 -15.72 -12.21
CA GLY A 134 -5.25 -16.84 -12.69
C GLY A 134 -4.50 -17.71 -13.73
N TRP A 135 -5.16 -18.70 -14.31
CA TRP A 135 -4.55 -19.53 -15.36
C TRP A 135 -4.26 -18.77 -16.65
N LYS A 136 -5.08 -17.74 -16.98
CA LYS A 136 -4.88 -16.87 -18.17
C LYS A 136 -3.57 -16.09 -18.08
N GLY A 137 -3.26 -15.53 -16.90
CA GLY A 137 -2.01 -14.82 -16.65
C GLY A 137 -0.79 -15.74 -16.71
N VAL A 138 -0.89 -16.97 -16.21
CA VAL A 138 0.17 -17.98 -16.34
C VAL A 138 0.45 -18.30 -17.81
N VAL A 139 -0.60 -18.51 -18.60
CA VAL A 139 -0.46 -18.73 -20.05
C VAL A 139 0.17 -17.52 -20.74
N ALA A 140 -0.27 -16.31 -20.39
CA ALA A 140 0.31 -15.08 -20.94
C ALA A 140 1.80 -14.96 -20.62
N ALA A 141 2.22 -15.26 -19.39
CA ALA A 141 3.63 -15.26 -18.99
C ALA A 141 4.47 -16.27 -19.79
N VAL A 142 3.94 -17.49 -19.99
CA VAL A 142 4.61 -18.51 -20.83
C VAL A 142 4.73 -18.04 -22.27
N LEU A 143 3.67 -17.47 -22.83
CA LEU A 143 3.69 -16.93 -24.20
C LEU A 143 4.67 -15.77 -24.34
N LEU A 144 4.77 -14.89 -23.34
CA LEU A 144 5.74 -13.80 -23.29
C LEU A 144 7.18 -14.33 -23.36
N VAL A 145 7.50 -15.34 -22.57
CA VAL A 145 8.84 -15.98 -22.57
C VAL A 145 9.13 -16.63 -23.92
N VAL A 146 8.18 -17.36 -24.47
CA VAL A 146 8.31 -18.02 -25.80
C VAL A 146 8.52 -16.97 -26.89
N ALA A 147 7.71 -15.92 -26.89
CA ALA A 147 7.85 -14.79 -27.82
C ALA A 147 9.21 -14.09 -27.67
N GLY A 148 9.67 -13.90 -26.43
CA GLY A 148 10.99 -13.34 -26.13
C GLY A 148 12.13 -14.19 -26.69
N VAL A 149 12.09 -15.50 -26.48
CA VAL A 149 13.10 -16.43 -27.06
C VAL A 149 13.06 -16.40 -28.58
N PHE A 150 11.88 -16.41 -29.17
CA PHE A 150 11.74 -16.32 -30.63
C PHE A 150 12.30 -15.00 -31.18
N THR A 151 11.92 -13.86 -30.55
CA THR A 151 12.39 -12.52 -30.88
C THR A 151 13.91 -12.43 -30.76
N TYR A 152 14.48 -12.90 -29.66
CA TYR A 152 15.92 -12.92 -29.44
C TYR A 152 16.66 -13.68 -30.54
N ARG A 153 16.14 -14.86 -30.95
CA ARG A 153 16.74 -15.67 -32.02
C ARG A 153 16.59 -15.05 -33.41
N ARG A 154 15.45 -14.43 -33.71
CA ARG A 154 15.17 -13.88 -35.06
C ARG A 154 15.79 -12.52 -35.28
N LEU A 155 15.72 -11.62 -34.30
CA LEU A 155 16.21 -10.24 -34.43
C LEU A 155 17.71 -10.10 -34.16
N GLY A 156 18.35 -11.09 -33.54
CA GLY A 156 19.80 -11.11 -33.34
C GLY A 156 20.65 -11.17 -34.62
N ALA A 157 20.00 -11.31 -35.77
CA ALA A 157 20.64 -11.27 -37.10
C ALA A 157 20.30 -10.02 -37.90
N VAL A 158 19.47 -9.09 -37.40
CA VAL A 158 19.08 -7.87 -38.11
C VAL A 158 20.21 -6.85 -38.07
N ARG A 159 20.70 -6.50 -39.23
CA ARG A 159 21.77 -5.50 -39.41
C ARG A 159 21.18 -4.18 -39.87
N ILE A 160 21.82 -3.07 -39.50
CA ILE A 160 21.51 -1.75 -40.07
C ILE A 160 22.39 -1.54 -41.32
N PRO A 161 21.83 -1.71 -42.54
CA PRO A 161 22.63 -1.67 -43.77
C PRO A 161 23.07 -0.27 -44.19
N PHE A 162 22.45 0.80 -43.63
CA PHE A 162 22.60 2.17 -44.09
C PHE A 162 23.77 2.95 -43.53
N LEU A 163 24.37 2.47 -42.44
CA LEU A 163 25.43 3.21 -41.74
C LEU A 163 26.74 2.43 -41.83
N SER A 164 27.73 3.02 -42.46
CA SER A 164 29.08 2.47 -42.41
C SER A 164 29.55 2.46 -40.93
N ARG A 165 30.35 1.47 -40.58
CA ARG A 165 30.91 1.30 -39.22
C ARG A 165 31.61 2.57 -38.72
N HIS A 166 32.23 3.32 -39.63
CA HIS A 166 32.89 4.58 -39.29
C HIS A 166 31.88 5.66 -38.91
N ARG A 167 30.77 5.80 -39.66
CA ARG A 167 29.70 6.77 -39.33
C ARG A 167 28.99 6.42 -38.02
N LEU A 168 28.70 5.14 -37.77
CA LEU A 168 28.15 4.68 -36.49
C LEU A 168 29.10 4.98 -35.31
N SER A 169 30.40 4.77 -35.47
CA SER A 169 31.37 5.04 -34.43
C SER A 169 31.49 6.52 -34.03
N LEU A 170 31.15 7.43 -34.94
CA LEU A 170 31.08 8.86 -34.64
C LEU A 170 29.71 9.32 -34.16
N ALA A 171 28.63 8.73 -34.66
CA ALA A 171 27.27 9.12 -34.33
C ALA A 171 26.83 8.66 -32.94
N ILE A 172 27.17 7.43 -32.54
CA ILE A 172 26.71 6.87 -31.26
C ILE A 172 27.08 7.73 -30.03
N PRO A 173 28.33 8.19 -29.84
CA PRO A 173 28.66 9.04 -28.70
C PRO A 173 27.99 10.40 -28.74
N LEU A 174 27.84 10.96 -29.95
CA LEU A 174 27.14 12.22 -30.10
C LEU A 174 25.67 12.07 -29.68
N VAL A 175 25.03 10.99 -30.11
CA VAL A 175 23.65 10.66 -29.71
C VAL A 175 23.56 10.39 -28.20
N VAL A 176 24.51 9.64 -27.63
CA VAL A 176 24.56 9.40 -26.17
C VAL A 176 24.67 10.71 -25.40
N VAL A 177 25.66 11.54 -25.75
CA VAL A 177 25.86 12.82 -25.04
C VAL A 177 24.67 13.75 -25.24
N ALA A 178 24.16 13.88 -26.48
CA ALA A 178 23.01 14.71 -26.77
C ALA A 178 21.73 14.21 -26.06
N SER A 179 21.49 12.91 -26.06
CA SER A 179 20.32 12.33 -25.39
C SER A 179 20.38 12.49 -23.89
N LEU A 180 21.54 12.22 -23.27
CA LEU A 180 21.70 12.37 -21.82
C LEU A 180 21.62 13.85 -21.40
N ALA A 181 22.23 14.76 -22.19
CA ALA A 181 22.14 16.19 -21.93
C ALA A 181 20.70 16.73 -22.13
N ALA A 182 20.05 16.40 -23.24
CA ALA A 182 18.68 16.82 -23.52
C ALA A 182 17.70 16.22 -22.52
N GLY A 183 17.83 14.93 -22.23
CA GLY A 183 17.04 14.26 -21.20
C GLY A 183 17.24 14.93 -19.84
N GLY A 184 18.48 15.18 -19.41
CA GLY A 184 18.78 15.86 -18.16
C GLY A 184 18.20 17.30 -18.09
N ILE A 185 18.27 18.08 -19.18
CA ILE A 185 17.67 19.43 -19.25
C ILE A 185 16.15 19.35 -19.16
N LEU A 186 15.52 18.41 -19.86
CA LEU A 186 14.07 18.21 -19.79
C LEU A 186 13.64 17.76 -18.39
N LEU A 187 14.42 16.85 -17.78
CA LEU A 187 14.21 16.41 -16.41
C LEU A 187 14.23 17.58 -15.41
N THR A 188 15.25 18.45 -15.48
CA THR A 188 15.34 19.61 -14.57
C THR A 188 14.19 20.59 -14.75
N ARG A 189 13.66 20.74 -15.96
CA ARG A 189 12.51 21.59 -16.26
C ARG A 189 11.20 21.05 -15.70
N TYR A 190 11.05 19.74 -15.64
CA TYR A 190 9.85 19.04 -15.14
C TYR A 190 10.03 18.44 -13.74
N TYR A 191 11.16 18.74 -13.07
CA TYR A 191 11.54 18.12 -11.80
C TYR A 191 10.51 18.32 -10.67
N SER A 192 9.79 19.44 -10.67
CA SER A 192 8.71 19.67 -9.70
C SER A 192 7.49 18.75 -9.90
N PHE A 193 7.32 18.18 -11.13
CA PHE A 193 6.30 17.19 -11.46
C PHE A 193 6.78 15.73 -11.24
N ILE A 194 8.09 15.53 -11.09
CA ILE A 194 8.79 14.25 -11.20
C ILE A 194 9.10 13.64 -9.83
N ILE A 195 8.82 14.35 -8.74
CA ILE A 195 9.19 13.92 -7.38
C ILE A 195 8.56 12.55 -7.02
N ASN A 196 7.53 12.12 -7.72
CA ASN A 196 6.89 10.81 -7.52
C ASN A 196 6.99 9.94 -8.78
N ASP A 197 8.02 9.10 -8.85
CA ASP A 197 8.08 7.77 -9.50
C ASP A 197 8.12 7.61 -11.02
N SER A 198 7.90 8.60 -11.88
CA SER A 198 7.62 8.33 -13.28
C SER A 198 8.82 8.24 -14.24
N LEU A 199 10.00 8.73 -13.88
CA LEU A 199 11.12 8.89 -14.84
C LEU A 199 12.20 7.84 -14.83
N ASP A 200 12.12 6.88 -13.94
CA ASP A 200 13.16 5.86 -13.87
C ASP A 200 12.91 4.72 -14.86
N VAL A 201 13.91 4.44 -15.65
CA VAL A 201 13.99 3.16 -16.38
C VAL A 201 13.58 2.02 -15.45
N PRO A 202 12.71 1.09 -15.85
CA PRO A 202 12.16 0.04 -14.98
C PRO A 202 13.17 -0.64 -14.06
N VAL A 203 14.35 -0.99 -14.59
CA VAL A 203 15.42 -1.63 -13.79
C VAL A 203 15.97 -0.71 -12.70
N VAL A 204 16.02 0.61 -12.94
CA VAL A 204 16.50 1.60 -11.96
C VAL A 204 15.43 1.85 -10.91
N ARG A 205 14.18 2.03 -11.34
CA ARG A 205 13.02 2.22 -10.45
C ARG A 205 12.82 1.04 -9.52
N VAL A 206 12.76 -0.19 -10.06
CA VAL A 206 12.61 -1.41 -9.25
C VAL A 206 13.83 -1.60 -8.33
N GLY A 207 15.05 -1.28 -8.80
CA GLY A 207 16.26 -1.32 -7.97
C GLY A 207 16.19 -0.32 -6.81
N ARG A 208 15.71 0.91 -7.04
CA ARG A 208 15.51 1.93 -6.00
C ARG A 208 14.42 1.48 -5.02
N ALA A 209 13.26 1.05 -5.54
CA ALA A 209 12.17 0.51 -4.74
C ALA A 209 12.64 -0.63 -3.83
N ALA A 210 13.42 -1.58 -4.36
CA ALA A 210 13.99 -2.68 -3.58
C ALA A 210 14.97 -2.19 -2.50
N THR A 211 15.80 -1.18 -2.79
CA THR A 211 16.72 -0.61 -1.79
C THR A 211 15.95 0.05 -0.66
N THR A 212 14.99 0.89 -0.99
CA THR A 212 14.11 1.54 0.00
C THR A 212 13.34 0.52 0.84
N SER A 213 12.79 -0.52 0.22
CA SER A 213 12.08 -1.58 0.93
C SER A 213 13.01 -2.35 1.88
N VAL A 214 14.22 -2.71 1.43
CA VAL A 214 15.22 -3.40 2.29
C VAL A 214 15.69 -2.51 3.43
N GLU A 215 15.88 -1.22 3.21
CA GLU A 215 16.24 -0.26 4.27
C GLU A 215 15.10 -0.16 5.31
N ASN A 216 13.86 -0.10 4.87
CA ASN A 216 12.69 -0.12 5.75
C ASN A 216 12.61 -1.41 6.55
N ILE A 217 12.85 -2.58 5.93
CA ILE A 217 12.86 -3.88 6.62
C ILE A 217 13.99 -3.94 7.66
N ARG A 218 15.19 -3.47 7.34
CA ARG A 218 16.31 -3.43 8.28
C ARG A 218 16.05 -2.48 9.47
N ALA A 219 15.48 -1.31 9.21
CA ALA A 219 15.07 -0.39 10.25
C ALA A 219 14.04 -1.05 11.19
N PHE A 220 13.13 -1.84 10.62
CA PHE A 220 12.16 -2.63 11.35
C PHE A 220 12.79 -3.71 12.23
N GLU A 221 13.74 -4.50 11.71
CA GLU A 221 14.47 -5.51 12.51
C GLU A 221 15.23 -4.86 13.66
N LYS A 222 15.87 -3.72 13.40
CA LYS A 222 16.57 -2.96 14.44
C LYS A 222 15.62 -2.49 15.55
N LEU A 223 14.44 -1.99 15.20
CA LEU A 223 13.43 -1.60 16.19
C LEU A 223 12.89 -2.78 17.01
N LYS A 224 12.81 -3.97 16.39
CA LYS A 224 12.39 -5.19 17.09
C LYS A 224 13.41 -5.63 18.15
N GLU A 225 14.70 -5.37 17.90
CA GLU A 225 15.81 -5.70 18.81
C GLU A 225 16.05 -4.61 19.88
N GLU A 226 15.69 -3.36 19.61
CA GLU A 226 15.85 -2.26 20.55
C GLU A 226 14.87 -2.41 21.73
N ALA A 227 15.34 -2.17 22.94
CA ALA A 227 14.50 -2.11 24.13
C ALA A 227 13.38 -1.08 23.96
N VAL A 228 12.23 -1.34 24.60
CA VAL A 228 11.12 -0.40 24.66
C VAL A 228 11.66 0.97 25.06
N ALA A 229 11.51 1.97 24.19
CA ALA A 229 11.92 3.33 24.54
C ALA A 229 11.12 3.78 25.76
N ASP A 230 11.77 4.43 26.72
CA ASP A 230 11.10 5.11 27.82
C ASP A 230 10.28 6.25 27.21
N VAL A 231 8.97 6.03 27.08
CA VAL A 231 8.06 7.09 26.62
C VAL A 231 7.85 8.06 27.78
N ASP A 232 8.20 9.31 27.57
CA ASP A 232 7.97 10.38 28.54
C ASP A 232 6.47 10.73 28.59
N ILE A 233 5.86 10.59 29.77
CA ILE A 233 4.48 11.00 30.04
C ILE A 233 4.53 12.29 30.89
N ALA A 234 4.24 13.42 30.24
CA ALA A 234 4.25 14.72 30.90
C ALA A 234 3.09 14.89 31.91
N GLU A 235 1.88 14.42 31.51
CA GLU A 235 0.68 14.41 32.37
C GLU A 235 -0.13 13.14 32.11
N ASN A 236 -0.70 12.56 33.16
CA ASN A 236 -1.54 11.37 33.06
C ASN A 236 -2.69 11.43 34.08
N HIS A 237 -3.87 11.75 33.60
CA HIS A 237 -5.10 11.78 34.36
C HIS A 237 -6.09 10.71 33.89
N SER A 238 -5.58 9.68 33.15
CA SER A 238 -6.42 8.63 32.58
C SER A 238 -7.04 7.76 33.66
N ASP A 239 -8.35 7.62 33.61
CA ASP A 239 -9.18 6.84 34.53
C ASP A 239 -10.14 5.88 33.83
N THR A 240 -10.16 5.82 32.49
CA THR A 240 -10.95 4.89 31.69
C THR A 240 -10.40 3.46 31.81
N PRO A 241 -11.11 2.50 32.43
CA PRO A 241 -10.58 1.16 32.67
C PRO A 241 -10.42 0.30 31.42
N TYR A 242 -11.28 0.49 30.40
CA TYR A 242 -11.25 -0.29 29.17
C TYR A 242 -11.26 0.62 27.95
N VAL A 243 -10.17 0.59 27.22
CA VAL A 243 -10.00 1.27 25.94
C VAL A 243 -9.80 0.21 24.87
N VAL A 244 -10.64 0.19 23.86
CA VAL A 244 -10.64 -0.85 22.83
C VAL A 244 -10.50 -0.19 21.45
N PHE A 245 -9.45 -0.54 20.75
CA PHE A 245 -9.25 -0.18 19.36
C PHE A 245 -9.47 -1.42 18.49
N ILE A 246 -10.58 -1.46 17.77
CA ILE A 246 -10.86 -2.45 16.74
C ILE A 246 -10.26 -1.93 15.45
N LEU A 247 -9.11 -2.49 15.07
CA LEU A 247 -8.42 -2.19 13.82
C LEU A 247 -9.03 -3.08 12.73
N GLY A 248 -9.80 -2.47 11.83
CA GLY A 248 -10.37 -3.14 10.67
C GLY A 248 -9.36 -3.27 9.53
N GLU A 249 -9.79 -3.89 8.44
CA GLU A 249 -8.99 -4.16 7.25
C GLU A 249 -9.84 -3.92 6.01
N SER A 250 -9.32 -3.15 5.03
CA SER A 250 -9.91 -2.96 3.69
C SER A 250 -11.40 -2.59 3.70
N THR A 251 -11.82 -1.65 4.57
CA THR A 251 -13.24 -1.30 4.72
C THR A 251 -13.52 0.12 4.22
N THR A 252 -14.24 0.22 3.11
CA THR A 252 -14.62 1.50 2.50
C THR A 252 -15.90 2.07 3.13
N ARG A 253 -15.82 3.29 3.65
CA ARG A 253 -16.93 3.99 4.29
C ARG A 253 -18.15 4.11 3.39
N ASP A 254 -17.97 4.56 2.14
CA ASP A 254 -19.06 4.85 1.21
C ASP A 254 -19.82 3.59 0.75
N ARG A 255 -19.34 2.39 1.09
CA ARG A 255 -20.01 1.11 0.85
C ARG A 255 -20.75 0.56 2.07
N MET A 256 -20.85 1.32 3.15
CA MET A 256 -21.59 0.93 4.35
C MET A 256 -22.97 1.61 4.37
N HIS A 257 -24.05 0.86 4.65
CA HIS A 257 -25.40 1.41 4.77
C HIS A 257 -25.47 2.50 5.85
N LEU A 258 -24.70 2.37 6.92
CA LEU A 258 -24.56 3.40 7.97
C LEU A 258 -24.16 4.78 7.42
N TYR A 259 -23.51 4.84 6.26
CA TYR A 259 -23.10 6.06 5.57
C TYR A 259 -23.94 6.40 4.34
N GLY A 260 -24.99 5.61 4.08
CA GLY A 260 -25.97 5.87 3.01
C GLY A 260 -25.81 4.99 1.77
N TYR A 261 -25.02 3.93 1.82
CA TYR A 261 -24.96 2.94 0.75
C TYR A 261 -26.31 2.20 0.61
N PRO A 262 -26.76 1.89 -0.62
CA PRO A 262 -28.12 1.35 -0.83
C PRO A 262 -28.36 -0.05 -0.23
N LEU A 263 -27.34 -0.88 -0.09
CA LEU A 263 -27.49 -2.22 0.47
C LEU A 263 -27.41 -2.20 2.01
N GLU A 264 -28.35 -2.85 2.66
CA GLU A 264 -28.43 -2.97 4.12
C GLU A 264 -27.37 -3.97 4.64
N ASN A 265 -26.11 -3.60 4.56
CA ASN A 265 -24.96 -4.41 4.96
C ASN A 265 -24.38 -4.04 6.35
N THR A 266 -24.97 -3.05 7.05
CA THR A 266 -24.57 -2.67 8.40
C THR A 266 -25.75 -2.57 9.40
N PRO A 267 -26.66 -3.58 9.45
CA PRO A 267 -27.91 -3.44 10.21
C PRO A 267 -27.71 -3.27 11.72
N ASN A 268 -26.67 -3.89 12.32
CA ASN A 268 -26.42 -3.78 13.75
C ASN A 268 -25.83 -2.41 14.11
N LEU A 269 -24.91 -1.88 13.31
CA LEU A 269 -24.38 -0.51 13.48
C LEU A 269 -25.49 0.53 13.24
N ASP A 270 -26.38 0.30 12.28
CA ASP A 270 -27.54 1.18 12.03
C ASP A 270 -28.45 1.23 13.26
N GLU A 271 -28.75 0.09 13.88
CA GLU A 271 -29.54 0.02 15.11
C GLU A 271 -28.89 0.78 16.25
N LEU A 272 -27.57 0.60 16.48
CA LEU A 272 -26.82 1.33 17.50
C LEU A 272 -26.79 2.84 17.22
N ASN A 273 -26.68 3.23 15.96
CA ASN A 273 -26.69 4.63 15.55
C ASN A 273 -28.06 5.28 15.80
N VAL A 274 -29.16 4.60 15.48
CA VAL A 274 -30.54 5.06 15.77
C VAL A 274 -30.75 5.22 17.28
N LYS A 275 -30.20 4.35 18.10
CA LYS A 275 -30.24 4.45 19.57
C LYS A 275 -29.41 5.63 20.13
N GLY A 276 -28.56 6.24 19.30
CA GLY A 276 -27.63 7.31 19.72
C GLY A 276 -26.42 6.79 20.48
N ASP A 277 -26.08 5.51 20.32
CA ASP A 277 -24.98 4.84 20.99
C ASP A 277 -23.66 4.98 20.24
N LEU A 278 -23.68 5.55 19.02
CA LEU A 278 -22.48 5.76 18.21
C LEU A 278 -22.17 7.24 18.00
N ALA A 279 -20.88 7.54 17.86
CA ALA A 279 -20.39 8.76 17.22
C ALA A 279 -19.75 8.35 15.87
N VAL A 280 -20.43 8.64 14.78
CA VAL A 280 -20.10 8.20 13.41
C VAL A 280 -19.49 9.38 12.65
N PHE A 281 -18.18 9.33 12.42
CA PHE A 281 -17.44 10.38 11.72
C PHE A 281 -17.68 10.29 10.21
N ARG A 282 -18.03 11.44 9.60
CA ARG A 282 -18.51 11.52 8.22
C ARG A 282 -17.43 11.83 7.19
N ASP A 283 -16.29 12.39 7.60
CA ASP A 283 -15.23 12.85 6.71
C ASP A 283 -13.85 12.42 7.25
N THR A 284 -13.62 11.12 7.25
CA THR A 284 -12.38 10.50 7.69
C THR A 284 -11.71 9.80 6.52
N ILE A 285 -10.40 10.01 6.37
CA ILE A 285 -9.57 9.28 5.41
C ILE A 285 -8.37 8.64 6.08
N SER A 286 -7.90 7.55 5.47
CA SER A 286 -6.60 6.93 5.76
C SER A 286 -5.46 7.76 5.15
N PRO A 287 -4.25 7.80 5.76
CA PRO A 287 -3.10 8.49 5.20
C PRO A 287 -2.47 7.78 4.00
N GLU A 288 -2.75 6.52 3.80
CA GLU A 288 -2.23 5.66 2.74
C GLU A 288 -3.29 4.65 2.32
N SER A 289 -3.07 3.96 1.23
CA SER A 289 -3.97 2.96 0.67
C SER A 289 -3.45 1.52 0.77
N ALA A 290 -2.54 1.24 1.72
CA ALA A 290 -2.01 -0.10 1.97
C ALA A 290 -1.65 -0.29 3.44
N THR A 291 -1.94 -1.46 4.00
CA THR A 291 -1.84 -1.81 5.43
C THR A 291 -0.52 -1.40 6.07
N VAL A 292 0.62 -1.83 5.49
CA VAL A 292 1.94 -1.58 6.08
C VAL A 292 2.24 -0.08 6.18
N ALA A 293 1.90 0.68 5.14
CA ALA A 293 2.13 2.12 5.10
C ALA A 293 1.22 2.87 6.09
N VAL A 294 -0.04 2.43 6.21
CA VAL A 294 -0.99 2.99 7.17
C VAL A 294 -0.57 2.72 8.61
N LEU A 295 -0.25 1.48 8.97
CA LEU A 295 0.07 1.12 10.36
C LEU A 295 1.29 1.88 10.90
N ARG A 296 2.25 2.25 10.05
CA ARG A 296 3.41 3.08 10.40
C ARG A 296 3.01 4.48 10.88
N LYS A 297 1.87 4.99 10.42
CA LYS A 297 1.36 6.33 10.75
C LYS A 297 0.22 6.26 11.78
N LEU A 298 -0.74 5.38 11.58
CA LEU A 298 -1.88 5.23 12.49
C LEU A 298 -1.48 4.85 13.92
N LEU A 299 -0.43 4.04 14.07
CA LEU A 299 0.02 3.52 15.37
C LEU A 299 1.25 4.24 15.94
N THR A 300 1.68 5.34 15.35
CA THR A 300 2.81 6.15 15.83
C THR A 300 2.46 7.63 15.83
N PHE A 301 3.36 8.48 16.35
CA PHE A 301 3.24 9.92 16.17
C PHE A 301 3.78 10.43 14.82
N ALA A 302 4.24 9.53 13.94
CA ALA A 302 4.58 9.90 12.57
C ALA A 302 3.31 10.13 11.76
N ASP A 303 3.28 11.20 11.00
CA ASP A 303 2.18 11.58 10.12
C ASP A 303 2.67 11.88 8.69
N MET A 304 1.78 12.33 7.81
CA MET A 304 2.14 12.67 6.44
C MET A 304 3.08 13.88 6.32
N ASP A 305 3.15 14.73 7.33
CA ASP A 305 4.01 15.92 7.37
C ASP A 305 5.35 15.65 8.07
N SER A 306 5.56 14.43 8.56
CA SER A 306 6.73 14.04 9.33
C SER A 306 7.99 14.02 8.49
N SER A 307 9.05 14.71 8.94
CA SER A 307 10.35 14.77 8.26
C SER A 307 11.30 13.63 8.62
N LYS A 308 11.04 12.95 9.73
CA LYS A 308 11.83 11.80 10.19
C LYS A 308 11.16 10.50 9.80
N PRO A 309 11.90 9.38 9.70
CA PRO A 309 11.29 8.07 9.52
C PRO A 309 10.31 7.72 10.65
N TRP A 310 9.26 6.99 10.35
CA TRP A 310 8.20 6.62 11.31
C TRP A 310 8.72 5.97 12.59
N TYR A 311 9.79 5.20 12.51
CA TYR A 311 10.42 4.52 13.66
C TYR A 311 11.24 5.46 14.57
N ALA A 312 11.37 6.74 14.23
CA ALA A 312 11.98 7.76 15.09
C ALA A 312 10.96 8.43 16.02
N TYR A 313 9.71 8.00 15.96
CA TYR A 313 8.61 8.51 16.79
C TYR A 313 8.12 7.43 17.76
N ASN A 314 7.58 7.85 18.90
CA ASN A 314 6.91 6.95 19.81
C ASN A 314 5.67 6.33 19.17
N ASN A 315 5.29 5.14 19.65
CA ASN A 315 4.14 4.41 19.17
C ASN A 315 3.04 4.30 20.22
N MET A 316 1.83 4.00 19.76
CA MET A 316 0.64 3.90 20.59
C MET A 316 0.77 2.85 21.69
N ILE A 317 1.33 1.67 21.39
CA ILE A 317 1.44 0.57 22.36
C ILE A 317 2.34 0.97 23.53
N ASP A 318 3.55 1.48 23.24
CA ASP A 318 4.50 1.90 24.26
C ASP A 318 3.98 3.09 25.06
N THR A 319 3.29 4.03 24.41
CA THR A 319 2.65 5.18 25.06
C THR A 319 1.56 4.74 26.05
N MET A 320 0.70 3.79 25.65
CA MET A 320 -0.34 3.26 26.52
C MET A 320 0.26 2.49 27.71
N LYS A 321 1.34 1.73 27.48
CA LYS A 321 2.08 1.05 28.59
C LYS A 321 2.66 2.05 29.57
N ALA A 322 3.34 3.09 29.08
CA ALA A 322 3.91 4.15 29.91
C ALA A 322 2.83 4.90 30.71
N ALA A 323 1.61 5.04 30.15
CA ALA A 323 0.45 5.59 30.84
C ALA A 323 -0.21 4.61 31.84
N GLY A 324 0.34 3.40 32.04
CA GLY A 324 -0.10 2.42 33.03
C GLY A 324 -1.23 1.51 32.53
N TYR A 325 -1.49 1.43 31.25
CA TYR A 325 -2.39 0.44 30.66
C TYR A 325 -1.67 -0.89 30.45
N ARG A 326 -2.33 -1.99 30.78
CA ARG A 326 -1.94 -3.31 30.29
C ARG A 326 -2.41 -3.43 28.83
N THR A 327 -1.49 -3.74 27.93
CA THR A 327 -1.74 -3.74 26.49
C THR A 327 -1.94 -5.15 25.96
N TYR A 328 -2.98 -5.30 25.13
CA TYR A 328 -3.36 -6.55 24.49
C TYR A 328 -3.40 -6.37 22.99
N TRP A 329 -2.77 -7.28 22.25
CA TRP A 329 -2.86 -7.39 20.80
C TRP A 329 -3.51 -8.73 20.44
N LEU A 330 -4.74 -8.67 19.93
CA LEU A 330 -5.51 -9.85 19.56
C LEU A 330 -5.76 -9.79 18.04
N SER A 331 -5.24 -10.73 17.25
CA SER A 331 -5.22 -10.60 15.81
C SER A 331 -5.72 -11.85 15.09
N ASN A 332 -6.58 -11.66 14.10
CA ASN A 332 -6.93 -12.69 13.11
C ASN A 332 -6.02 -12.65 11.86
N GLN A 333 -4.94 -11.88 11.92
CA GLN A 333 -3.85 -11.90 10.96
C GLN A 333 -2.81 -12.96 11.35
N GLU A 334 -1.79 -13.17 10.53
CA GLU A 334 -0.75 -14.18 10.78
C GLU A 334 0.29 -13.71 11.80
N SER A 335 0.72 -14.63 12.69
CA SER A 335 1.72 -14.33 13.73
C SER A 335 3.15 -14.31 13.22
N SER A 336 3.42 -14.85 12.03
CA SER A 336 4.76 -14.95 11.46
C SER A 336 4.73 -14.77 9.95
N GLY A 337 5.57 -13.91 9.44
CA GLY A 337 5.91 -13.80 8.03
C GLY A 337 7.42 -13.88 7.88
N ILE A 338 7.92 -14.26 6.70
CA ILE A 338 9.37 -14.44 6.43
C ILE A 338 10.15 -13.15 6.73
N TRP A 339 9.50 -11.99 6.65
CA TRP A 339 10.14 -10.68 6.76
C TRP A 339 9.62 -9.79 7.90
N GLY A 340 8.76 -10.31 8.77
CA GLY A 340 8.14 -9.55 9.85
C GLY A 340 7.24 -8.42 9.32
N ASN A 341 6.04 -8.34 9.83
CA ASN A 341 5.08 -7.32 9.46
C ASN A 341 5.07 -6.23 10.53
N VAL A 342 4.73 -4.99 10.19
CA VAL A 342 4.62 -3.86 11.12
C VAL A 342 3.65 -4.18 12.26
N ALA A 343 2.54 -4.87 11.97
CA ALA A 343 1.59 -5.33 12.98
C ALA A 343 2.23 -6.28 14.01
N GLN A 344 3.10 -7.20 13.55
CA GLN A 344 3.81 -8.15 14.44
C GLN A 344 4.82 -7.43 15.34
N LEU A 345 5.43 -6.33 14.87
CA LEU A 345 6.30 -5.49 15.69
C LEU A 345 5.52 -4.93 16.89
N PHE A 346 4.39 -4.28 16.62
CA PHE A 346 3.56 -3.68 17.66
C PHE A 346 2.95 -4.75 18.57
N ALA A 347 2.54 -5.89 18.01
CA ALA A 347 2.09 -7.05 18.79
C ALA A 347 3.17 -7.56 19.75
N GLY A 348 4.43 -7.63 19.29
CA GLY A 348 5.58 -8.03 20.10
C GLY A 348 5.93 -7.05 21.23
N ARG A 349 5.48 -5.80 21.13
CA ARG A 349 5.64 -4.78 22.18
C ARG A 349 4.50 -4.79 23.21
N SER A 350 3.37 -5.45 22.91
CA SER A 350 2.23 -5.57 23.81
C SER A 350 2.53 -6.52 24.97
N ASP A 351 1.90 -6.30 26.14
CA ASP A 351 2.07 -7.18 27.33
C ASP A 351 1.46 -8.57 27.10
N TYR A 352 0.45 -8.64 26.24
CA TYR A 352 -0.22 -9.87 25.86
C TYR A 352 -0.55 -9.84 24.38
N SER A 353 -0.07 -10.81 23.63
CA SER A 353 -0.40 -10.95 22.23
C SER A 353 -0.89 -12.35 21.91
N ARG A 354 -1.96 -12.45 21.08
CA ARG A 354 -2.51 -13.70 20.56
C ARG A 354 -2.92 -13.52 19.12
N PHE A 355 -2.67 -14.57 18.36
CA PHE A 355 -3.01 -14.67 16.95
C PHE A 355 -3.86 -15.93 16.74
N THR A 356 -4.88 -15.84 15.92
CA THR A 356 -5.71 -17.00 15.55
C THR A 356 -4.98 -17.93 14.57
N ARG A 357 -4.00 -17.38 13.84
CA ARG A 357 -3.21 -18.06 12.82
C ARG A 357 -1.76 -18.14 13.27
N LEU A 358 -1.31 -19.33 13.68
CA LEU A 358 0.02 -19.54 14.25
C LEU A 358 1.09 -19.87 13.22
N ARG A 359 0.70 -20.29 12.00
CA ARG A 359 1.60 -20.66 10.90
C ARG A 359 0.96 -20.38 9.55
N GLU A 360 1.81 -20.16 8.54
CA GLU A 360 1.43 -20.22 7.14
C GLU A 360 1.00 -21.67 6.82
N SER A 361 -0.28 -21.97 6.84
CA SER A 361 -0.79 -23.26 6.38
C SER A 361 -1.93 -23.07 5.40
N HIS A 362 -1.97 -23.89 4.35
CA HIS A 362 -3.10 -23.96 3.41
C HIS A 362 -4.40 -24.43 4.08
N GLU A 363 -4.32 -24.95 5.32
CA GLU A 363 -5.43 -25.46 6.11
C GLU A 363 -6.19 -24.36 6.86
N ASP A 364 -5.63 -23.14 6.95
CA ASP A 364 -6.26 -21.99 7.65
C ASP A 364 -7.32 -21.26 6.80
N SER A 365 -7.72 -21.83 5.66
CA SER A 365 -8.87 -21.36 4.91
C SER A 365 -10.15 -21.63 5.72
N GLY A 366 -10.83 -20.55 6.16
CA GLY A 366 -12.07 -20.66 6.95
C GLY A 366 -11.95 -20.24 8.41
N ILE A 367 -10.82 -19.64 8.83
CA ILE A 367 -10.76 -18.94 10.11
C ILE A 367 -11.31 -17.52 9.88
N TYR A 368 -12.49 -17.27 10.43
CA TYR A 368 -13.18 -15.98 10.35
C TYR A 368 -12.90 -15.14 11.59
N ASP A 369 -13.24 -13.84 11.56
CA ASP A 369 -12.95 -12.91 12.65
C ASP A 369 -13.66 -13.25 13.98
N GLU A 370 -14.70 -14.07 13.96
CA GLU A 370 -15.30 -14.62 15.18
C GLU A 370 -14.34 -15.47 16.04
N ALA A 371 -13.23 -15.97 15.44
CA ALA A 371 -12.17 -16.64 16.17
C ALA A 371 -11.46 -15.74 17.21
N LEU A 372 -11.64 -14.43 17.11
CA LEU A 372 -11.17 -13.45 18.10
C LEU A 372 -12.02 -13.44 19.38
N PHE A 373 -13.29 -13.87 19.33
CA PHE A 373 -14.20 -13.81 20.49
C PHE A 373 -13.67 -14.56 21.72
N PRO A 374 -13.22 -15.84 21.59
CA PRO A 374 -12.66 -16.53 22.75
C PRO A 374 -11.36 -15.91 23.25
N LEU A 375 -10.55 -15.28 22.38
CA LEU A 375 -9.33 -14.59 22.80
C LEU A 375 -9.64 -13.33 23.62
N VAL A 376 -10.67 -12.58 23.24
CA VAL A 376 -11.16 -11.43 24.02
C VAL A 376 -11.72 -11.92 25.36
N ASP A 377 -12.51 -13.00 25.36
CA ASP A 377 -13.07 -13.57 26.60
C ASP A 377 -11.97 -14.04 27.55
N GLU A 378 -10.91 -14.68 27.04
CA GLU A 378 -9.74 -15.06 27.84
C GLU A 378 -9.04 -13.84 28.46
N ALA A 379 -8.80 -12.80 27.64
CA ALA A 379 -8.16 -11.58 28.10
C ALA A 379 -8.98 -10.83 29.17
N LEU A 380 -10.31 -10.92 29.11
CA LEU A 380 -11.24 -10.33 30.07
C LEU A 380 -11.34 -11.08 31.39
N GLN A 381 -10.81 -12.32 31.52
CA GLN A 381 -10.85 -13.09 32.78
C GLN A 381 -9.93 -12.53 33.87
N SER A 382 -8.86 -11.81 33.50
CA SER A 382 -7.88 -11.28 34.46
C SER A 382 -7.45 -9.85 34.05
N PRO A 383 -8.38 -8.89 34.12
CA PRO A 383 -8.09 -7.51 33.70
C PRO A 383 -7.17 -6.82 34.71
N ALA A 384 -6.35 -5.90 34.24
CA ALA A 384 -5.67 -4.91 35.03
C ALA A 384 -6.64 -3.76 35.41
N PRO A 385 -6.25 -2.82 36.30
CA PRO A 385 -7.06 -1.62 36.55
C PRO A 385 -7.34 -0.77 35.30
N LYS A 386 -6.36 -0.71 34.37
CA LYS A 386 -6.49 -0.05 33.06
C LYS A 386 -6.02 -1.00 31.96
N ASN A 387 -6.80 -1.14 30.90
CA ASN A 387 -6.59 -2.11 29.84
C ASN A 387 -6.77 -1.44 28.47
N PHE A 388 -5.80 -1.64 27.59
CA PHE A 388 -5.85 -1.22 26.19
C PHE A 388 -5.85 -2.45 25.29
N TYR A 389 -6.94 -2.66 24.60
CA TYR A 389 -7.10 -3.76 23.64
C TYR A 389 -6.96 -3.22 22.21
N LEU A 390 -6.04 -3.76 21.45
CA LEU A 390 -6.01 -3.63 20.01
C LEU A 390 -6.44 -4.96 19.41
N ILE A 391 -7.60 -4.96 18.73
CA ILE A 391 -8.22 -6.14 18.12
C ILE A 391 -8.13 -5.98 16.62
N HIS A 392 -7.28 -6.77 15.97
CA HIS A 392 -6.93 -6.64 14.54
C HIS A 392 -7.68 -7.68 13.72
N LEU A 393 -8.61 -7.21 12.88
CA LEU A 393 -9.47 -8.04 12.05
C LEU A 393 -8.78 -8.45 10.74
N MET A 394 -9.33 -9.47 10.08
CA MET A 394 -9.07 -9.76 8.67
C MET A 394 -10.02 -8.97 7.76
N GLY A 395 -11.17 -8.57 8.26
CA GLY A 395 -12.13 -7.66 7.62
C GLY A 395 -12.44 -7.96 6.17
N GLY A 396 -12.34 -6.93 5.33
CA GLY A 396 -12.61 -6.96 3.89
C GLY A 396 -11.42 -7.32 3.00
N HIS A 397 -10.32 -7.87 3.54
CA HIS A 397 -9.12 -8.22 2.77
C HIS A 397 -9.43 -9.15 1.58
N GLY A 398 -8.73 -8.99 0.47
CA GLY A 398 -8.95 -9.69 -0.81
C GLY A 398 -9.30 -11.17 -0.72
N LEU A 399 -9.84 -11.75 -1.80
CA LEU A 399 -10.59 -13.00 -1.82
C LEU A 399 -11.82 -12.93 -0.89
N TYR A 400 -12.65 -11.94 -1.10
CA TYR A 400 -13.78 -11.56 -0.22
C TYR A 400 -14.68 -12.73 0.15
N TYR A 401 -14.93 -13.70 -0.75
CA TYR A 401 -15.72 -14.91 -0.47
C TYR A 401 -15.13 -15.80 0.66
N MET A 402 -13.87 -15.58 1.05
CA MET A 402 -13.20 -16.27 2.15
C MET A 402 -13.29 -15.50 3.48
N ARG A 403 -13.91 -14.33 3.51
CA ARG A 403 -13.92 -13.44 4.67
C ARG A 403 -15.16 -13.57 5.54
N PHE A 404 -16.14 -14.35 5.11
CA PHE A 404 -17.38 -14.58 5.84
C PHE A 404 -17.84 -16.04 5.72
N PRO A 405 -18.50 -16.61 6.75
CA PRO A 405 -19.14 -17.90 6.67
C PRO A 405 -20.38 -17.84 5.75
N TYR A 406 -20.71 -18.94 5.10
CA TYR A 406 -21.79 -19.03 4.11
C TYR A 406 -23.13 -18.45 4.60
N ILE A 407 -23.44 -18.57 5.89
CA ILE A 407 -24.69 -18.03 6.47
C ILE A 407 -24.81 -16.52 6.35
N PHE A 408 -23.70 -15.81 6.08
CA PHE A 408 -23.67 -14.38 5.80
C PHE A 408 -23.70 -14.03 4.31
N SER A 409 -23.90 -15.00 3.41
CA SER A 409 -24.11 -14.77 1.98
C SER A 409 -25.51 -14.20 1.72
N LYS A 410 -25.71 -12.93 2.05
CA LYS A 410 -26.98 -12.19 1.89
C LYS A 410 -27.15 -11.63 0.48
N PHE A 411 -26.08 -11.09 -0.11
CA PHE A 411 -26.11 -10.36 -1.37
C PHE A 411 -25.55 -11.21 -2.52
N THR A 412 -26.12 -11.01 -3.71
CA THR A 412 -25.76 -11.67 -4.97
C THR A 412 -25.37 -10.62 -6.02
N ALA A 413 -24.88 -11.05 -7.17
CA ALA A 413 -24.56 -10.17 -8.30
C ALA A 413 -25.76 -9.30 -8.76
N ASP A 414 -26.99 -9.76 -8.52
CA ASP A 414 -28.20 -9.05 -8.94
C ASP A 414 -28.62 -7.95 -7.95
N ASP A 415 -28.04 -7.94 -6.75
CA ASP A 415 -28.28 -6.91 -5.73
C ASP A 415 -27.34 -5.70 -5.87
N VAL A 416 -26.28 -5.79 -6.71
CA VAL A 416 -25.30 -4.71 -6.89
C VAL A 416 -25.97 -3.46 -7.46
N PRO A 417 -25.90 -2.31 -6.76
CA PRO A 417 -26.61 -1.10 -7.16
C PRO A 417 -25.92 -0.37 -8.34
N PRO A 418 -26.67 0.50 -9.07
CA PRO A 418 -26.09 1.39 -10.07
C PRO A 418 -24.98 2.31 -9.49
N PRO A 419 -23.98 2.69 -10.31
CA PRO A 419 -23.82 2.35 -11.74
C PRO A 419 -23.09 1.01 -11.99
N GLN A 420 -22.77 0.27 -10.95
CA GLN A 420 -21.99 -0.98 -11.04
C GLN A 420 -22.84 -2.20 -11.47
N ASP A 421 -24.16 -2.08 -11.50
CA ASP A 421 -25.09 -3.09 -12.04
C ASP A 421 -24.89 -3.34 -13.55
N GLU A 422 -24.26 -2.40 -14.27
CA GLU A 422 -23.91 -2.54 -15.69
C GLU A 422 -22.61 -3.37 -15.92
N LEU A 423 -21.87 -3.67 -14.86
CA LEU A 423 -20.65 -4.48 -14.96
C LEU A 423 -20.96 -5.95 -15.33
N SER A 424 -19.93 -6.67 -15.76
CA SER A 424 -20.05 -8.11 -16.02
C SER A 424 -20.52 -8.86 -14.75
N GLN A 425 -21.20 -9.98 -14.93
CA GLN A 425 -21.66 -10.81 -13.81
C GLN A 425 -20.50 -11.25 -12.89
N GLU A 426 -19.32 -11.51 -13.44
CA GLU A 426 -18.12 -11.87 -12.68
C GLU A 426 -17.74 -10.74 -11.71
N LYS A 427 -17.65 -9.50 -12.21
CA LYS A 427 -17.33 -8.32 -11.40
C LYS A 427 -18.42 -8.02 -10.35
N ARG A 428 -19.67 -8.12 -10.73
CA ARG A 428 -20.80 -7.93 -9.79
C ARG A 428 -20.79 -9.01 -8.70
N THR A 429 -20.40 -10.26 -9.04
CA THR A 429 -20.24 -11.32 -8.04
C THR A 429 -19.14 -10.97 -7.04
N GLU A 430 -18.02 -10.44 -7.50
CA GLU A 430 -16.93 -10.00 -6.63
C GLU A 430 -17.37 -8.86 -5.69
N ILE A 431 -18.09 -7.86 -6.22
CA ILE A 431 -18.67 -6.78 -5.41
C ILE A 431 -19.62 -7.36 -4.35
N ALA A 432 -20.55 -8.25 -4.74
CA ALA A 432 -21.48 -8.86 -3.80
C ALA A 432 -20.77 -9.67 -2.69
N GLN A 433 -19.65 -10.31 -3.01
CA GLN A 433 -18.81 -10.98 -2.01
C GLN A 433 -18.21 -10.00 -1.01
N TYR A 434 -17.75 -8.85 -1.47
CA TYR A 434 -17.27 -7.78 -0.59
C TYR A 434 -18.41 -7.22 0.29
N GLU A 435 -19.59 -6.99 -0.27
CA GLU A 435 -20.77 -6.55 0.50
C GLU A 435 -21.17 -7.57 1.58
N ASN A 436 -21.05 -8.86 1.30
CA ASN A 436 -21.25 -9.92 2.30
C ASN A 436 -20.14 -9.92 3.37
N ALA A 437 -18.89 -9.60 3.00
CA ALA A 437 -17.81 -9.44 3.97
C ALA A 437 -18.08 -8.24 4.89
N LEU A 438 -18.59 -7.11 4.38
CA LEU A 438 -19.01 -5.97 5.18
C LEU A 438 -20.21 -6.30 6.09
N TYR A 439 -21.18 -7.07 5.60
CA TYR A 439 -22.31 -7.54 6.39
C TYR A 439 -21.88 -8.42 7.56
N TYR A 440 -20.89 -9.27 7.34
CA TYR A 440 -20.27 -10.05 8.40
C TYR A 440 -19.42 -9.21 9.35
N ASN A 441 -18.67 -8.23 8.81
CA ASN A 441 -17.87 -7.31 9.61
C ASN A 441 -18.74 -6.46 10.57
N ASP A 442 -19.93 -6.06 10.16
CA ASP A 442 -20.93 -5.41 11.03
C ASP A 442 -21.27 -6.27 12.25
N PHE A 443 -21.53 -7.57 12.04
CA PHE A 443 -21.76 -8.53 13.12
C PHE A 443 -20.55 -8.66 14.05
N ILE A 444 -19.34 -8.74 13.50
CA ILE A 444 -18.10 -8.88 14.28
C ILE A 444 -17.85 -7.64 15.13
N VAL A 445 -17.87 -6.46 14.54
CA VAL A 445 -17.60 -5.18 15.23
C VAL A 445 -18.60 -4.95 16.36
N THR A 446 -19.88 -5.15 16.11
CA THR A 446 -20.92 -4.94 17.12
C THR A 446 -20.90 -6.02 18.21
N SER A 447 -20.56 -7.27 17.87
CA SER A 447 -20.35 -8.33 18.87
C SER A 447 -19.16 -8.04 19.79
N LEU A 448 -18.07 -7.51 19.22
CA LEU A 448 -16.91 -7.07 20.03
C LEU A 448 -17.27 -5.90 20.94
N MET A 449 -18.02 -4.88 20.46
CA MET A 449 -18.56 -3.81 21.31
C MET A 449 -19.40 -4.37 22.47
N GLY A 450 -20.25 -5.36 22.16
CA GLY A 450 -21.11 -6.04 23.15
C GLY A 450 -20.36 -6.70 24.29
N LYS A 451 -19.13 -7.21 24.08
CA LYS A 451 -18.29 -7.81 25.13
C LYS A 451 -17.86 -6.82 26.23
N PHE A 452 -17.94 -5.53 25.95
CA PHE A 452 -17.59 -4.46 26.87
C PHE A 452 -18.80 -3.68 27.40
N ALA A 453 -20.02 -4.13 27.11
CA ALA A 453 -21.24 -3.40 27.44
C ALA A 453 -21.48 -3.22 28.95
N ASP A 454 -21.01 -4.17 29.78
CA ASP A 454 -21.10 -4.15 31.25
C ASP A 454 -19.85 -3.53 31.92
N LYS A 455 -18.90 -3.01 31.11
CA LYS A 455 -17.66 -2.39 31.56
C LYS A 455 -17.75 -0.87 31.43
N ASP A 456 -16.86 -0.14 32.08
CA ASP A 456 -16.61 1.26 31.80
C ASP A 456 -15.63 1.33 30.61
N ALA A 457 -16.17 1.42 29.41
CA ALA A 457 -15.43 1.15 28.18
C ALA A 457 -15.71 2.17 27.06
N LEU A 458 -14.63 2.56 26.41
CA LEU A 458 -14.63 3.28 25.15
C LEU A 458 -14.09 2.36 24.05
N VAL A 459 -14.86 2.18 22.98
CA VAL A 459 -14.48 1.37 21.82
C VAL A 459 -14.44 2.25 20.59
N VAL A 460 -13.38 2.13 19.80
CA VAL A 460 -13.26 2.76 18.48
C VAL A 460 -13.03 1.70 17.42
N TYR A 461 -13.70 1.83 16.28
CA TYR A 461 -13.48 1.04 15.08
C TYR A 461 -12.94 1.95 13.98
N ILE A 462 -11.76 1.63 13.46
CA ILE A 462 -11.12 2.27 12.32
C ILE A 462 -10.42 1.16 11.52
N PRO A 463 -10.72 0.95 10.23
CA PRO A 463 -9.91 0.11 9.37
C PRO A 463 -8.64 0.87 8.96
N ASP A 464 -7.65 0.12 8.53
CA ASP A 464 -6.40 0.66 8.02
C ASP A 464 -6.62 1.48 6.74
N HIS A 465 -7.27 0.92 5.73
CA HIS A 465 -7.64 1.58 4.47
C HIS A 465 -8.99 1.06 3.95
N GLY A 466 -9.46 1.66 2.88
CA GLY A 466 -10.63 1.20 2.14
C GLY A 466 -10.26 0.26 0.99
N GLU A 467 -11.22 -0.02 0.10
CA GLU A 467 -11.09 -0.94 -1.02
C GLU A 467 -11.80 -0.39 -2.25
N ALA A 468 -11.12 -0.37 -3.39
CA ALA A 468 -11.73 -0.02 -4.67
C ALA A 468 -12.36 -1.26 -5.32
N LEU A 469 -13.53 -1.11 -5.91
CA LEU A 469 -14.29 -2.20 -6.55
C LEU A 469 -14.89 -1.73 -7.86
N TYR A 470 -14.04 -1.53 -8.88
CA TYR A 470 -14.46 -1.08 -10.20
C TYR A 470 -15.21 0.26 -10.20
N ASP A 471 -14.87 1.14 -9.26
CA ASP A 471 -15.55 2.39 -9.05
C ASP A 471 -15.27 3.39 -10.18
N ARG A 472 -16.23 4.28 -10.46
CA ARG A 472 -16.12 5.38 -11.44
C ARG A 472 -15.72 4.94 -12.85
N GLY A 473 -16.11 3.72 -13.26
CA GLY A 473 -15.75 3.17 -14.58
C GLY A 473 -14.33 2.63 -14.68
N SER A 474 -13.63 2.51 -13.55
CA SER A 474 -12.32 1.85 -13.47
C SER A 474 -12.42 0.36 -13.76
N THR A 475 -11.32 -0.23 -14.22
CA THR A 475 -11.15 -1.69 -14.27
C THR A 475 -10.45 -2.24 -13.03
N PHE A 476 -10.07 -1.37 -12.10
CA PHE A 476 -9.33 -1.67 -10.89
C PHE A 476 -10.26 -2.19 -9.78
N SER A 477 -9.82 -3.25 -9.11
CA SER A 477 -10.36 -3.79 -7.87
C SER A 477 -9.20 -4.10 -6.94
N GLY A 478 -9.32 -3.72 -5.66
CA GLY A 478 -8.27 -3.89 -4.68
C GLY A 478 -7.71 -2.56 -4.15
N HIS A 479 -6.54 -2.64 -3.56
CA HIS A 479 -5.80 -1.50 -3.02
C HIS A 479 -4.31 -1.65 -3.28
N ILE A 480 -3.61 -0.53 -3.41
CA ILE A 480 -2.16 -0.48 -3.60
C ILE A 480 -1.64 0.90 -3.22
N GLU A 481 -0.45 0.96 -2.60
CA GLU A 481 0.15 2.19 -2.09
C GLU A 481 0.35 3.24 -3.20
N GLU A 482 0.80 2.82 -4.38
CA GLU A 482 1.13 3.71 -5.50
C GLU A 482 -0.09 4.24 -6.27
N HIS A 483 -1.29 3.74 -5.98
CA HIS A 483 -2.51 4.16 -6.67
C HIS A 483 -3.65 4.42 -5.69
N PRO A 484 -3.53 5.47 -4.84
CA PRO A 484 -4.62 5.84 -3.96
C PRO A 484 -5.84 6.29 -4.76
N THR A 485 -6.99 5.80 -4.39
CA THR A 485 -8.29 6.23 -4.93
C THR A 485 -9.15 6.77 -3.79
N LYS A 486 -10.22 7.48 -4.10
CA LYS A 486 -11.18 7.91 -3.09
C LYS A 486 -11.61 6.72 -2.21
N GLU A 487 -11.96 5.63 -2.85
CA GLU A 487 -12.52 4.43 -2.22
C GLU A 487 -11.51 3.70 -1.34
N THR A 488 -10.21 3.74 -1.67
CA THR A 488 -9.15 3.15 -0.85
C THR A 488 -8.72 4.04 0.33
N LEU A 489 -9.07 5.34 0.30
CA LEU A 489 -8.74 6.28 1.35
C LEU A 489 -9.89 6.53 2.33
N GLU A 490 -11.15 6.54 1.87
CA GLU A 490 -12.29 6.83 2.71
C GLU A 490 -12.63 5.66 3.65
N VAL A 491 -12.34 5.85 4.93
CA VAL A 491 -12.54 4.84 5.96
C VAL A 491 -13.60 5.27 6.99
N PRO A 492 -14.38 4.33 7.54
CA PRO A 492 -15.21 4.62 8.70
C PRO A 492 -14.35 4.88 9.93
N MET A 493 -14.76 5.85 10.75
CA MET A 493 -14.28 6.03 12.12
C MET A 493 -15.50 6.11 13.02
N ILE A 494 -15.69 5.09 13.86
CA ILE A 494 -16.89 4.90 14.65
C ILE A 494 -16.50 4.69 16.12
N PHE A 495 -16.99 5.55 17.00
CA PHE A 495 -16.86 5.37 18.43
C PHE A 495 -18.17 4.84 19.01
N TRP A 496 -18.03 3.87 19.89
CA TRP A 496 -19.07 3.39 20.79
C TRP A 496 -18.60 3.52 22.23
N ALA A 497 -19.50 3.88 23.12
CA ALA A 497 -19.21 3.97 24.53
C ALA A 497 -20.26 3.24 25.35
N SER A 498 -19.82 2.52 26.36
CA SER A 498 -20.70 1.85 27.32
C SER A 498 -21.56 2.86 28.09
N PRO A 499 -22.69 2.44 28.68
CA PRO A 499 -23.45 3.30 29.58
C PRO A 499 -22.62 3.85 30.75
N ALA A 500 -21.70 3.04 31.30
CA ALA A 500 -20.83 3.46 32.38
C ALA A 500 -19.88 4.57 31.93
N TYR A 501 -19.21 4.41 30.78
CA TYR A 501 -18.35 5.46 30.22
C TYR A 501 -19.10 6.77 29.97
N LYS A 502 -20.29 6.71 29.36
CA LYS A 502 -21.10 7.90 29.11
C LYS A 502 -21.52 8.62 30.38
N ALA A 503 -21.69 7.88 31.48
CA ALA A 503 -22.03 8.43 32.78
C ALA A 503 -20.81 9.06 33.48
N HIS A 504 -19.63 8.46 33.35
CA HIS A 504 -18.40 8.95 33.96
C HIS A 504 -17.73 10.07 33.15
N HIS A 505 -17.81 10.03 31.80
CA HIS A 505 -17.16 10.97 30.89
C HIS A 505 -18.15 11.63 29.90
N PRO A 506 -19.24 12.27 30.38
CA PRO A 506 -20.29 12.83 29.52
C PRO A 506 -19.74 13.92 28.59
N GLU A 507 -18.77 14.71 29.03
CA GLU A 507 -18.13 15.77 28.22
C GLU A 507 -17.29 15.19 27.07
N LYS A 508 -16.57 14.08 27.28
CA LYS A 508 -15.78 13.41 26.24
C LYS A 508 -16.72 12.82 25.17
N TRP A 509 -17.80 12.18 25.64
CA TRP A 509 -18.82 11.65 24.74
C TRP A 509 -19.53 12.74 23.91
N GLN A 510 -19.85 13.88 24.53
CA GLN A 510 -20.41 15.02 23.83
C GLN A 510 -19.42 15.62 22.84
N ALA A 511 -18.12 15.73 23.19
CA ALA A 511 -17.07 16.23 22.30
C ALA A 511 -16.92 15.33 21.07
N LEU A 512 -16.91 14.01 21.23
CA LEU A 512 -16.94 13.05 20.11
C LEU A 512 -18.12 13.28 19.19
N ARG A 513 -19.34 13.36 19.74
CA ARG A 513 -20.57 13.58 18.95
C ARG A 513 -20.61 14.95 18.25
N ALA A 514 -20.02 15.97 18.83
CA ALA A 514 -19.93 17.29 18.23
C ALA A 514 -18.88 17.35 17.08
N ALA A 515 -17.91 16.45 17.09
CA ALA A 515 -16.80 16.44 16.15
C ALA A 515 -17.07 15.60 14.87
N VAL A 516 -18.18 14.86 14.77
CA VAL A 516 -18.43 13.84 13.71
C VAL A 516 -18.38 14.36 12.27
N ASN A 517 -18.52 15.67 12.06
CA ASN A 517 -18.46 16.29 10.74
C ASN A 517 -17.12 17.00 10.47
N ARG A 518 -16.16 16.89 11.38
CA ARG A 518 -14.83 17.50 11.18
C ARG A 518 -14.03 16.66 10.18
N PRO A 519 -13.39 17.29 9.16
CA PRO A 519 -12.46 16.58 8.28
C PRO A 519 -11.29 16.01 9.09
N TYR A 520 -10.97 14.73 8.89
CA TYR A 520 -9.96 14.05 9.67
C TYR A 520 -9.13 13.09 8.84
N MET A 521 -7.89 12.88 9.25
CA MET A 521 -6.97 11.92 8.67
C MET A 521 -6.42 11.04 9.79
N THR A 522 -6.42 9.72 9.60
CA THR A 522 -6.22 8.79 10.71
C THR A 522 -4.78 8.71 11.23
N ASP A 523 -3.80 9.30 10.55
CA ASP A 523 -2.44 9.47 11.08
C ASP A 523 -2.36 10.42 12.29
N ASP A 524 -3.39 11.23 12.53
CA ASP A 524 -3.52 12.08 13.71
C ASP A 524 -4.26 11.36 14.88
N PHE A 525 -4.70 10.09 14.68
CA PHE A 525 -5.57 9.40 15.64
C PHE A 525 -4.95 9.23 17.03
N ILE A 526 -3.64 9.02 17.15
CA ILE A 526 -2.96 8.91 18.44
C ILE A 526 -3.20 10.15 19.32
N HIS A 527 -3.24 11.37 18.73
CA HIS A 527 -3.53 12.60 19.45
C HIS A 527 -4.96 12.66 19.98
N THR A 528 -5.91 12.16 19.20
CA THR A 528 -7.32 12.05 19.63
C THR A 528 -7.49 11.04 20.75
N LEU A 529 -6.83 9.89 20.67
CA LEU A 529 -6.86 8.87 21.70
C LEU A 529 -6.29 9.40 23.04
N LEU A 530 -5.14 10.05 23.00
CA LEU A 530 -4.52 10.64 24.19
C LEU A 530 -5.38 11.75 24.81
N ASP A 531 -6.04 12.55 23.98
CA ASP A 531 -6.96 13.60 24.45
C ASP A 531 -8.20 13.03 25.13
N LEU A 532 -8.76 11.95 24.58
CA LEU A 532 -9.86 11.21 25.20
C LEU A 532 -9.49 10.66 26.57
N LEU A 533 -8.22 10.31 26.77
CA LEU A 533 -7.73 9.67 27.98
C LEU A 533 -7.02 10.65 28.95
N ASP A 534 -6.98 11.95 28.63
CA ASP A 534 -6.27 12.96 29.41
C ASP A 534 -4.81 12.59 29.68
N ILE A 535 -4.14 12.07 28.64
CA ILE A 535 -2.70 11.77 28.64
C ILE A 535 -1.99 12.83 27.79
N ARG A 536 -0.86 13.33 28.30
CA ARG A 536 0.00 14.27 27.58
C ARG A 536 1.42 13.74 27.51
N THR A 537 1.98 13.74 26.31
CA THR A 537 3.38 13.44 26.01
C THR A 537 4.02 14.65 25.35
N PRO A 538 5.35 14.74 25.27
CA PRO A 538 6.02 15.82 24.52
C PRO A 538 5.64 15.89 23.04
N GLU A 539 5.21 14.77 22.45
CA GLU A 539 4.79 14.67 21.04
C GLU A 539 3.29 14.99 20.83
N TYR A 540 2.50 15.09 21.91
CA TYR A 540 1.07 15.39 21.81
C TYR A 540 0.83 16.81 21.26
N ASP A 541 -0.01 16.93 20.24
CA ASP A 541 -0.47 18.20 19.68
C ASP A 541 -2.01 18.30 19.74
N PRO A 542 -2.58 19.22 20.54
CA PRO A 542 -4.02 19.38 20.65
C PRO A 542 -4.70 19.82 19.34
N ARG A 543 -3.94 20.43 18.41
CA ARG A 543 -4.47 20.83 17.09
C ARG A 543 -4.79 19.65 16.20
N LYS A 544 -4.23 18.46 16.49
CA LYS A 544 -4.43 17.21 15.76
C LYS A 544 -5.50 16.31 16.38
N SER A 545 -5.92 16.59 17.61
CA SER A 545 -7.03 15.86 18.22
C SER A 545 -8.38 16.35 17.70
N VAL A 546 -9.13 15.48 17.04
CA VAL A 546 -10.41 15.85 16.41
C VAL A 546 -11.47 16.32 17.41
N ILE A 547 -11.37 15.94 18.70
CA ILE A 547 -12.30 16.37 19.75
C ILE A 547 -11.87 17.66 20.43
N ASN A 548 -10.60 18.07 20.29
CA ASN A 548 -10.07 19.22 21.01
C ASN A 548 -10.69 20.54 20.50
N PRO A 549 -10.95 21.53 21.38
CA PRO A 549 -11.35 22.87 20.94
C PRO A 549 -10.30 23.58 20.07
N ALA A 550 -9.02 23.23 20.23
CA ALA A 550 -7.91 23.76 19.43
C ALA A 550 -7.72 23.06 18.07
N PHE A 551 -8.54 22.05 17.75
CA PHE A 551 -8.42 21.28 16.53
C PHE A 551 -8.35 22.16 15.28
N GLN A 552 -7.37 21.87 14.44
CA GLN A 552 -7.18 22.54 13.15
C GLN A 552 -7.17 21.49 12.05
N PRO A 553 -8.23 21.40 11.23
CA PRO A 553 -8.23 20.49 10.09
C PRO A 553 -7.11 20.88 9.12
N ARG A 554 -6.49 19.90 8.49
CA ARG A 554 -5.51 20.14 7.43
C ARG A 554 -6.18 20.89 6.28
N ALA A 555 -5.51 21.90 5.76
CA ALA A 555 -6.01 22.67 4.60
C ALA A 555 -6.07 21.78 3.33
N HIS A 556 -5.15 20.84 3.23
CA HIS A 556 -5.02 19.86 2.15
C HIS A 556 -4.64 18.51 2.76
N ARG A 557 -5.44 17.48 2.53
CA ARG A 557 -5.14 16.12 2.95
C ARG A 557 -4.39 15.42 1.82
N MET A 558 -3.06 15.56 1.83
CA MET A 558 -2.17 15.03 0.80
C MET A 558 -1.91 13.54 1.01
N VAL A 559 -2.09 12.73 -0.04
CA VAL A 559 -1.75 11.29 -0.07
C VAL A 559 -1.01 11.00 -1.36
N GLN A 560 0.20 10.46 -1.29
CA GLN A 560 1.05 10.12 -2.46
C GLN A 560 1.16 11.25 -3.49
N GLY A 561 1.21 12.51 -3.03
CA GLY A 561 1.31 13.68 -3.91
C GLY A 561 -0.02 14.19 -4.47
N HIS A 562 -1.13 13.53 -4.19
CA HIS A 562 -2.49 13.95 -4.57
C HIS A 562 -3.19 14.66 -3.42
N ASP A 563 -3.91 15.72 -3.73
CA ASP A 563 -4.78 16.40 -2.77
C ASP A 563 -6.17 15.75 -2.77
N TYR A 564 -6.46 14.97 -1.72
CA TYR A 564 -7.74 14.29 -1.60
C TYR A 564 -8.92 15.27 -1.68
N ASP A 565 -8.82 16.43 -1.03
CA ASP A 565 -9.95 17.37 -0.91
C ASP A 565 -10.32 18.06 -2.23
N THR A 566 -9.37 18.20 -3.16
CA THR A 566 -9.60 18.88 -4.45
C THR A 566 -9.61 17.94 -5.65
N GLU A 567 -8.95 16.78 -5.58
CA GLU A 567 -8.78 15.88 -6.70
C GLU A 567 -9.67 14.62 -6.61
N MET A 568 -9.98 14.13 -5.40
CA MET A 568 -10.63 12.83 -5.21
C MET A 568 -12.04 12.90 -4.60
N LYS A 569 -12.31 13.87 -3.72
CA LYS A 569 -13.56 14.01 -2.93
C LYS A 569 -14.84 14.23 -3.74
#